data_cdad79d9b1d514b444c9b9f1f6d0a0f7
#
_entry.id   cdad79d9b1d514b444c9b9f1f6d0a0f7
#
_cell.length_a   1.000
_cell.length_b   1.000
_cell.length_c   1.000
_cell.angle_alpha   90.00
_cell.angle_beta   90.00
_cell.angle_gamma   90.00
#
_symmetry.space_group_name_H-M   'P 1'
#
loop_
_entity.id
_entity.type
_entity.pdbx_description
1 polymer ?
#
loop_
_entity_poly.entity_id
_entity_poly.type
_entity_poly.pdbx_seq_one_letter_code
_entity_poly.pdbx_strand_id
1 'polypeptide(L)'
;IGMTFSTKTKKWDAEITTEEKWEKQMSDLTSVFIPAKEILSNAWNLDAAVKMGNVEFDDTYLDIIAAAKIDISRGVDSAARKKYLKILQQISSGKVTLHEDRFYLKPGTQAKLEFNLVAEGLRKIALLWQLIKNGTLEKGSVLFWDEPEANINPKYIPVLAELLIMLEKEGVQIFVSTHDYFLSKYIEIKRKSDSNVQYISLYKDEMSKVQCEIAKEFELLEHNTIMDTFRQLYREEIGVVL
;
A
#
# COMPACT_ATOMS: atom_id res chain seq x y z
N ILE A 1 21.56 -3.21 12.99
CA ILE A 1 21.54 -3.64 11.58
C ILE A 1 22.05 -2.47 10.77
N GLY A 2 23.14 -2.66 10.03
CA GLY A 2 23.65 -1.64 9.12
C GLY A 2 23.47 -2.10 7.68
N MET A 3 22.93 -1.24 6.85
CA MET A 3 22.96 -1.40 5.39
C MET A 3 23.93 -0.39 4.81
N THR A 4 24.87 -0.84 4.02
CA THR A 4 25.81 0.05 3.31
C THR A 4 25.61 -0.11 1.81
N PHE A 5 25.29 0.99 1.14
CA PHE A 5 25.16 1.01 -0.31
C PHE A 5 26.44 1.58 -0.95
N SER A 6 27.01 0.87 -1.91
CA SER A 6 28.13 1.37 -2.67
C SER A 6 27.68 1.93 -4.01
N THR A 7 27.99 3.20 -4.25
CA THR A 7 27.74 3.88 -5.53
C THR A 7 28.89 3.72 -6.53
N LYS A 8 29.96 2.98 -6.18
CA LYS A 8 31.16 2.84 -7.00
C LYS A 8 31.06 1.72 -8.06
N THR A 9 30.11 0.84 -7.95
CA THR A 9 29.85 -0.23 -8.91
C THR A 9 28.56 0.07 -9.68
N LYS A 10 28.49 -0.31 -10.95
CA LYS A 10 27.24 -0.18 -11.76
C LYS A 10 26.09 -1.07 -11.24
N LYS A 11 26.32 -1.83 -10.20
CA LYS A 11 25.33 -2.64 -9.48
C LYS A 11 25.12 -2.03 -8.11
N TRP A 12 23.89 -1.93 -7.70
CA TRP A 12 23.50 -1.57 -6.34
C TRP A 12 23.71 -2.81 -5.46
N ASP A 13 24.90 -2.94 -4.88
CA ASP A 13 25.17 -3.99 -3.91
C ASP A 13 24.91 -3.40 -2.51
N ALA A 14 24.00 -4.02 -1.77
CA ALA A 14 23.76 -3.71 -0.36
C ALA A 14 24.53 -4.73 0.49
N GLU A 15 25.46 -4.26 1.31
CA GLU A 15 26.10 -5.09 2.31
C GLU A 15 25.25 -5.07 3.58
N ILE A 16 24.73 -6.25 3.95
CA ILE A 16 23.90 -6.42 5.14
C ILE A 16 24.78 -6.95 6.26
N THR A 17 25.01 -6.16 7.30
CA THR A 17 25.73 -6.63 8.49
C THR A 17 24.76 -7.40 9.41
N THR A 18 25.20 -8.55 9.94
CA THR A 18 24.42 -9.44 10.84
C THR A 18 23.31 -10.24 10.12
N GLU A 19 23.56 -10.71 8.89
CA GLU A 19 22.65 -11.50 8.06
C GLU A 19 22.04 -12.70 8.83
N GLU A 20 22.86 -13.52 9.51
CA GLU A 20 22.39 -14.67 10.28
C GLU A 20 21.35 -14.33 11.37
N LYS A 21 21.42 -13.11 11.95
CA LYS A 21 20.40 -12.66 12.92
C LYS A 21 19.12 -12.25 12.25
N TRP A 22 19.20 -11.72 11.04
CA TRP A 22 18.05 -11.35 10.22
C TRP A 22 17.26 -12.58 9.82
N GLU A 23 17.92 -13.55 9.18
CA GLU A 23 17.29 -14.79 8.75
C GLU A 23 16.58 -15.49 9.90
N LYS A 24 17.23 -15.55 11.07
CA LYS A 24 16.66 -16.21 12.23
C LYS A 24 15.48 -15.48 12.89
N GLN A 25 15.44 -14.13 12.79
CA GLN A 25 14.38 -13.32 13.42
C GLN A 25 13.24 -13.00 12.47
N MET A 26 13.47 -13.06 11.17
CA MET A 26 12.50 -12.66 10.13
C MET A 26 12.04 -13.81 9.23
N SER A 27 12.49 -15.05 9.48
CA SER A 27 12.12 -16.23 8.67
C SER A 27 10.62 -16.46 8.58
N ASP A 28 9.86 -16.02 9.59
CA ASP A 28 8.41 -16.20 9.66
C ASP A 28 7.62 -14.91 9.34
N LEU A 29 8.32 -13.84 8.92
CA LEU A 29 7.67 -12.56 8.65
C LEU A 29 7.07 -12.55 7.23
N THR A 30 5.75 -12.47 7.15
CA THR A 30 5.08 -12.23 5.87
C THR A 30 5.09 -10.73 5.57
N SER A 31 5.74 -10.34 4.48
CA SER A 31 5.72 -8.96 3.99
C SER A 31 5.04 -8.88 2.64
N VAL A 32 4.31 -7.79 2.42
CA VAL A 32 3.60 -7.51 1.17
C VAL A 32 3.97 -6.10 0.72
N PHE A 33 4.41 -5.96 -0.51
CA PHE A 33 4.59 -4.67 -1.15
C PHE A 33 3.52 -4.45 -2.22
N ILE A 34 2.73 -3.39 -2.09
CA ILE A 34 1.77 -2.96 -3.10
C ILE A 34 2.35 -1.73 -3.81
N PRO A 35 2.76 -1.86 -5.08
CA PRO A 35 3.30 -0.76 -5.86
C PRO A 35 2.21 0.27 -6.22
N ALA A 36 2.64 1.50 -6.57
CA ALA A 36 1.74 2.58 -6.94
C ALA A 36 0.84 2.23 -8.12
N LYS A 37 1.38 1.50 -9.11
CA LYS A 37 0.62 1.04 -10.27
C LYS A 37 -0.02 -0.33 -10.02
N GLU A 38 -1.29 -0.44 -10.34
CA GLU A 38 -2.02 -1.69 -10.29
C GLU A 38 -1.60 -2.63 -11.43
N ILE A 39 -1.37 -3.90 -11.14
CA ILE A 39 -0.85 -4.88 -12.10
C ILE A 39 -1.76 -6.10 -12.32
N LEU A 40 -2.74 -6.36 -11.45
CA LEU A 40 -3.57 -7.57 -11.55
C LEU A 40 -4.37 -7.63 -12.85
N SER A 41 -4.66 -6.48 -13.47
CA SER A 41 -5.27 -6.41 -14.80
C SER A 41 -4.44 -7.06 -15.89
N ASN A 42 -3.11 -7.12 -15.71
CA ASN A 42 -2.15 -7.71 -16.65
C ASN A 42 -1.49 -8.99 -16.11
N ALA A 43 -2.01 -9.57 -15.02
CA ALA A 43 -1.42 -10.72 -14.34
C ALA A 43 -1.45 -12.02 -15.19
N TRP A 44 -2.32 -12.08 -16.19
CA TRP A 44 -2.45 -13.26 -17.04
C TRP A 44 -1.18 -13.54 -17.80
N ASN A 45 -0.66 -14.73 -17.62
CA ASN A 45 0.53 -15.26 -18.30
C ASN A 45 1.84 -14.46 -18.09
N LEU A 46 1.84 -13.41 -17.25
CA LEU A 46 3.00 -12.55 -17.04
C LEU A 46 4.16 -13.33 -16.42
N ASP A 47 3.90 -14.11 -15.37
CA ASP A 47 4.91 -14.95 -14.71
C ASP A 47 5.58 -15.94 -15.67
N ALA A 48 4.79 -16.57 -16.53
CA ALA A 48 5.32 -17.47 -17.57
C ALA A 48 6.17 -16.73 -18.61
N ALA A 49 5.74 -15.53 -19.05
CA ALA A 49 6.47 -14.73 -20.01
C ALA A 49 7.82 -14.25 -19.45
N VAL A 50 7.88 -13.87 -18.18
CA VAL A 50 9.11 -13.47 -17.49
C VAL A 50 10.05 -14.67 -17.32
N LYS A 51 9.55 -15.81 -16.85
CA LYS A 51 10.34 -17.04 -16.68
C LYS A 51 10.91 -17.58 -18.00
N MET A 52 10.23 -17.36 -19.11
CA MET A 52 10.73 -17.70 -20.45
C MET A 52 11.73 -16.68 -21.00
N GLY A 53 11.99 -15.58 -20.28
CA GLY A 53 12.90 -14.51 -20.72
C GLY A 53 12.33 -13.64 -21.85
N ASN A 54 11.02 -13.71 -22.11
CA ASN A 54 10.38 -12.93 -23.17
C ASN A 54 10.12 -11.48 -22.75
N VAL A 55 10.04 -11.22 -21.45
CA VAL A 55 9.80 -9.90 -20.86
C VAL A 55 10.64 -9.76 -19.59
N GLU A 56 11.32 -8.63 -19.43
CA GLU A 56 11.88 -8.23 -18.14
C GLU A 56 10.80 -7.47 -17.35
N PHE A 57 10.58 -7.87 -16.10
CA PHE A 57 9.60 -7.25 -15.24
C PHE A 57 10.12 -7.18 -13.80
N ASP A 58 9.73 -6.17 -13.06
CA ASP A 58 10.16 -5.98 -11.68
C ASP A 58 9.55 -7.08 -10.79
N ASP A 59 10.37 -7.74 -9.99
CA ASP A 59 9.98 -8.85 -9.12
C ASP A 59 8.90 -8.44 -8.11
N THR A 60 8.84 -7.18 -7.69
CA THR A 60 7.82 -6.69 -6.78
C THR A 60 6.40 -6.86 -7.32
N TYR A 61 6.23 -6.72 -8.64
CA TYR A 61 4.95 -6.96 -9.29
C TYR A 61 4.61 -8.45 -9.42
N LEU A 62 5.61 -9.30 -9.60
CA LEU A 62 5.42 -10.75 -9.63
C LEU A 62 5.02 -11.26 -8.26
N ASP A 63 5.65 -10.74 -7.21
CA ASP A 63 5.34 -11.10 -5.82
C ASP A 63 3.91 -10.73 -5.43
N ILE A 64 3.43 -9.53 -5.78
CA ILE A 64 2.06 -9.13 -5.46
C ILE A 64 1.02 -9.92 -6.27
N ILE A 65 1.32 -10.30 -7.52
CA ILE A 65 0.48 -11.20 -8.31
C ILE A 65 0.41 -12.58 -7.66
N ALA A 66 1.55 -13.13 -7.25
CA ALA A 66 1.62 -14.42 -6.57
C ALA A 66 0.85 -14.39 -5.25
N ALA A 67 1.03 -13.36 -4.43
CA ALA A 67 0.28 -13.16 -3.19
C ALA A 67 -1.24 -13.05 -3.43
N ALA A 68 -1.67 -12.35 -4.48
CA ALA A 68 -3.09 -12.22 -4.82
C ALA A 68 -3.71 -13.52 -5.36
N LYS A 69 -2.90 -14.43 -5.93
CA LYS A 69 -3.35 -15.73 -6.43
C LYS A 69 -3.54 -16.80 -5.36
N ILE A 70 -3.05 -16.56 -4.13
CA ILE A 70 -3.26 -17.47 -3.00
C ILE A 70 -4.77 -17.68 -2.80
N ASP A 71 -5.18 -18.93 -2.62
CA ASP A 71 -6.57 -19.31 -2.39
C ASP A 71 -7.17 -18.63 -1.17
N ILE A 72 -8.44 -18.28 -1.27
CA ILE A 72 -9.19 -17.66 -0.16
C ILE A 72 -9.20 -18.61 1.05
N SER A 73 -8.79 -18.07 2.20
CA SER A 73 -8.84 -18.79 3.48
C SER A 73 -10.28 -19.26 3.79
N ARG A 74 -10.42 -20.55 4.14
CA ARG A 74 -11.69 -21.15 4.54
C ARG A 74 -12.05 -20.94 6.01
N GLY A 75 -11.16 -20.25 6.78
CA GLY A 75 -11.38 -19.96 8.18
C GLY A 75 -12.52 -18.97 8.42
N VAL A 76 -13.00 -18.93 9.67
CA VAL A 76 -14.04 -17.97 10.08
C VAL A 76 -13.39 -16.61 10.30
N ASP A 77 -13.83 -15.61 9.54
CA ASP A 77 -13.37 -14.23 9.73
C ASP A 77 -13.81 -13.68 11.10
N SER A 78 -12.91 -12.93 11.78
CA SER A 78 -13.26 -12.17 12.99
C SER A 78 -14.36 -11.12 12.69
N ALA A 79 -15.01 -10.61 13.72
CA ALA A 79 -16.04 -9.57 13.53
C ALA A 79 -15.46 -8.31 12.89
N ALA A 80 -14.25 -7.91 13.31
CA ALA A 80 -13.53 -6.77 12.73
C ALA A 80 -13.21 -7.04 11.25
N ARG A 81 -12.61 -8.20 10.93
CA ARG A 81 -12.29 -8.59 9.57
C ARG A 81 -13.51 -8.60 8.65
N LYS A 82 -14.64 -9.13 9.10
CA LYS A 82 -15.92 -9.08 8.35
C LYS A 82 -16.35 -7.66 8.04
N LYS A 83 -16.19 -6.73 9.01
CA LYS A 83 -16.58 -5.34 8.87
C LYS A 83 -15.80 -4.67 7.72
N TYR A 84 -14.46 -4.73 7.72
CA TYR A 84 -13.68 -4.06 6.68
C TYR A 84 -13.73 -4.79 5.33
N LEU A 85 -13.82 -6.11 5.29
CA LEU A 85 -14.08 -6.83 4.04
C LEU A 85 -15.41 -6.41 3.39
N LYS A 86 -16.46 -6.19 4.21
CA LYS A 86 -17.74 -5.67 3.72
C LYS A 86 -17.60 -4.26 3.15
N ILE A 87 -16.87 -3.38 3.82
CA ILE A 87 -16.62 -2.00 3.35
C ILE A 87 -15.87 -2.02 2.01
N LEU A 88 -14.76 -2.77 1.92
CA LEU A 88 -13.99 -2.91 0.70
C LEU A 88 -14.83 -3.46 -0.45
N GLN A 89 -15.67 -4.48 -0.18
CA GLN A 89 -16.57 -5.05 -1.16
C GLN A 89 -17.66 -4.07 -1.63
N GLN A 90 -18.13 -3.20 -0.76
CA GLN A 90 -19.08 -2.13 -1.14
C GLN A 90 -18.45 -1.10 -2.06
N ILE A 91 -17.20 -0.68 -1.77
CA ILE A 91 -16.46 0.28 -2.60
C ILE A 91 -16.14 -0.33 -3.97
N SER A 92 -15.60 -1.52 -4.01
CA SER A 92 -15.27 -2.22 -5.26
C SER A 92 -16.50 -2.71 -6.02
N SER A 93 -17.68 -2.68 -5.37
CA SER A 93 -18.95 -3.17 -5.89
C SER A 93 -18.97 -4.67 -6.20
N GLY A 94 -18.06 -5.46 -5.62
CA GLY A 94 -18.02 -6.90 -5.90
C GLY A 94 -16.99 -7.67 -5.10
N LYS A 95 -16.90 -8.96 -5.38
CA LYS A 95 -15.88 -9.87 -4.85
C LYS A 95 -14.85 -10.18 -5.93
N VAL A 96 -13.58 -10.31 -5.52
CA VAL A 96 -12.53 -10.79 -6.41
C VAL A 96 -12.72 -12.31 -6.65
N THR A 97 -12.55 -12.72 -7.87
CA THR A 97 -12.48 -14.14 -8.25
C THR A 97 -11.37 -14.36 -9.26
N LEU A 98 -10.66 -15.47 -9.13
CA LEU A 98 -9.63 -15.89 -10.06
C LEU A 98 -10.20 -17.02 -10.95
N HIS A 99 -9.99 -16.92 -12.27
CA HIS A 99 -10.39 -17.95 -13.22
C HIS A 99 -9.43 -17.95 -14.40
N GLU A 100 -8.86 -19.10 -14.72
CA GLU A 100 -7.88 -19.24 -15.81
C GLU A 100 -6.77 -18.17 -15.75
N ASP A 101 -6.20 -17.99 -14.57
CA ASP A 101 -5.10 -17.06 -14.29
C ASP A 101 -5.44 -15.56 -14.46
N ARG A 102 -6.74 -15.21 -14.59
CA ARG A 102 -7.25 -13.84 -14.73
C ARG A 102 -8.07 -13.44 -13.52
N PHE A 103 -7.91 -12.20 -13.10
CA PHE A 103 -8.70 -11.62 -12.03
C PHE A 103 -9.99 -11.01 -12.56
N TYR A 104 -11.07 -11.25 -11.83
CA TYR A 104 -12.41 -10.75 -12.13
C TYR A 104 -13.01 -10.12 -10.88
N LEU A 105 -13.80 -9.08 -11.10
CA LEU A 105 -14.70 -8.52 -10.09
C LEU A 105 -16.10 -9.06 -10.35
N LYS A 106 -16.72 -9.69 -9.35
CA LYS A 106 -18.09 -10.23 -9.44
C LYS A 106 -19.04 -9.37 -8.62
N PRO A 107 -19.82 -8.45 -9.25
CA PRO A 107 -20.82 -7.65 -8.57
C PRO A 107 -22.08 -8.47 -8.31
N GLY A 108 -22.30 -8.88 -7.04
CA GLY A 108 -23.52 -9.60 -6.63
C GLY A 108 -23.89 -10.78 -7.53
N THR A 109 -25.07 -10.72 -8.15
CA THR A 109 -25.58 -11.73 -9.12
C THR A 109 -25.26 -11.40 -10.57
N GLN A 110 -24.64 -10.26 -10.86
CA GLN A 110 -24.30 -9.84 -12.21
C GLN A 110 -23.16 -10.67 -12.80
N ALA A 111 -22.94 -10.54 -14.12
CA ALA A 111 -21.80 -11.13 -14.79
C ALA A 111 -20.49 -10.62 -14.19
N LYS A 112 -19.48 -11.48 -14.12
CA LYS A 112 -18.14 -11.09 -13.69
C LYS A 112 -17.48 -10.19 -14.73
N LEU A 113 -16.82 -9.14 -14.26
CA LEU A 113 -16.04 -8.21 -15.08
C LEU A 113 -14.56 -8.55 -14.96
N GLU A 114 -13.85 -8.70 -16.06
CA GLU A 114 -12.39 -8.83 -16.04
C GLU A 114 -11.76 -7.55 -15.54
N PHE A 115 -10.64 -7.63 -14.78
CA PHE A 115 -10.03 -6.46 -14.14
C PHE A 115 -9.63 -5.37 -15.13
N ASN A 116 -9.26 -5.69 -16.37
CA ASN A 116 -8.97 -4.68 -17.40
C ASN A 116 -10.17 -3.76 -17.74
N LEU A 117 -11.39 -4.20 -17.43
CA LEU A 117 -12.62 -3.43 -17.61
C LEU A 117 -13.06 -2.66 -16.34
N VAL A 118 -12.32 -2.81 -15.25
CA VAL A 118 -12.60 -2.17 -13.95
C VAL A 118 -11.69 -0.96 -13.78
N ALA A 119 -12.20 0.16 -13.24
CA ALA A 119 -11.39 1.34 -12.94
C ALA A 119 -10.24 0.99 -11.98
N GLU A 120 -9.06 1.55 -12.21
CA GLU A 120 -7.82 1.23 -11.48
C GLU A 120 -7.96 1.37 -9.97
N GLY A 121 -8.53 2.47 -9.48
CA GLY A 121 -8.74 2.66 -8.05
C GLY A 121 -9.66 1.60 -7.42
N LEU A 122 -10.63 1.06 -8.17
CA LEU A 122 -11.46 -0.04 -7.69
C LEU A 122 -10.70 -1.37 -7.67
N ARG A 123 -9.76 -1.58 -8.62
CA ARG A 123 -8.88 -2.75 -8.63
C ARG A 123 -7.91 -2.75 -7.44
N LYS A 124 -7.36 -1.58 -7.05
CA LYS A 124 -6.54 -1.42 -5.83
C LYS A 124 -7.32 -1.81 -4.57
N ILE A 125 -8.55 -1.34 -4.46
CA ILE A 125 -9.45 -1.71 -3.34
C ILE A 125 -9.78 -3.22 -3.37
N ALA A 126 -10.01 -3.77 -4.55
CA ALA A 126 -10.26 -5.20 -4.74
C ALA A 126 -9.03 -6.04 -4.40
N LEU A 127 -7.81 -5.59 -4.75
CA LEU A 127 -6.56 -6.23 -4.33
C LEU A 127 -6.44 -6.27 -2.81
N LEU A 128 -6.66 -5.15 -2.12
CA LEU A 128 -6.62 -5.13 -0.66
C LEU A 128 -7.64 -6.12 -0.06
N TRP A 129 -8.87 -6.17 -0.61
CA TRP A 129 -9.86 -7.15 -0.20
C TRP A 129 -9.35 -8.59 -0.36
N GLN A 130 -8.72 -8.90 -1.50
CA GLN A 130 -8.17 -10.22 -1.80
C GLN A 130 -7.07 -10.63 -0.82
N LEU A 131 -6.09 -9.75 -0.57
CA LEU A 131 -4.97 -10.00 0.34
C LEU A 131 -5.41 -10.22 1.80
N ILE A 132 -6.44 -9.50 2.22
CA ILE A 132 -7.05 -9.72 3.52
C ILE A 132 -7.81 -11.05 3.52
N LYS A 133 -8.59 -11.33 2.48
CA LYS A 133 -9.46 -12.50 2.44
C LYS A 133 -8.70 -13.82 2.32
N ASN A 134 -7.56 -13.84 1.64
CA ASN A 134 -6.72 -15.02 1.52
C ASN A 134 -5.74 -15.22 2.70
N GLY A 135 -5.65 -14.25 3.62
CA GLY A 135 -4.80 -14.35 4.80
C GLY A 135 -3.37 -13.81 4.61
N THR A 136 -3.04 -13.28 3.43
CA THR A 136 -1.72 -12.67 3.20
C THR A 136 -1.51 -11.44 4.10
N LEU A 137 -2.57 -10.64 4.30
CA LEU A 137 -2.59 -9.54 5.27
C LEU A 137 -3.37 -9.97 6.53
N GLU A 138 -2.63 -10.40 7.54
CA GLU A 138 -3.17 -10.81 8.84
C GLU A 138 -2.25 -10.34 9.97
N LYS A 139 -2.62 -10.63 11.20
CA LYS A 139 -1.82 -10.27 12.38
C LYS A 139 -0.39 -10.77 12.27
N GLY A 140 0.58 -9.87 12.44
CA GLY A 140 2.01 -10.14 12.35
C GLY A 140 2.60 -9.94 10.95
N SER A 141 1.77 -9.67 9.93
CA SER A 141 2.28 -9.30 8.61
C SER A 141 2.74 -7.84 8.54
N VAL A 142 3.55 -7.53 7.53
CA VAL A 142 4.00 -6.17 7.21
C VAL A 142 3.48 -5.79 5.83
N LEU A 143 2.82 -4.63 5.75
CA LEU A 143 2.36 -4.03 4.51
C LEU A 143 3.22 -2.81 4.16
N PHE A 144 3.85 -2.83 3.00
CA PHE A 144 4.42 -1.65 2.34
C PHE A 144 3.48 -1.25 1.20
N TRP A 145 2.98 -0.02 1.21
CA TRP A 145 2.08 0.44 0.17
C TRP A 145 2.52 1.78 -0.37
N ASP A 146 2.83 1.80 -1.66
CA ASP A 146 3.23 3.00 -2.38
C ASP A 146 2.01 3.66 -3.00
N GLU A 147 1.81 4.95 -2.70
CA GLU A 147 0.70 5.79 -3.19
C GLU A 147 -0.68 5.08 -3.17
N PRO A 148 -1.16 4.66 -1.99
CA PRO A 148 -2.44 3.95 -1.91
C PRO A 148 -3.62 4.76 -2.45
N GLU A 149 -3.55 6.09 -2.40
CA GLU A 149 -4.55 7.03 -2.90
C GLU A 149 -4.57 7.20 -4.42
N ALA A 150 -3.48 6.85 -5.10
CA ALA A 150 -3.35 7.08 -6.54
C ALA A 150 -4.48 6.40 -7.32
N ASN A 151 -5.16 7.18 -8.17
CA ASN A 151 -6.31 6.75 -8.99
C ASN A 151 -7.57 6.33 -8.19
N ILE A 152 -7.59 6.53 -6.87
CA ILE A 152 -8.78 6.35 -6.04
C ILE A 152 -9.61 7.64 -6.04
N ASN A 153 -10.93 7.50 -6.20
CA ASN A 153 -11.82 8.67 -6.09
C ASN A 153 -11.69 9.30 -4.68
N PRO A 154 -11.45 10.63 -4.58
CA PRO A 154 -11.21 11.30 -3.29
C PRO A 154 -12.26 11.03 -2.20
N LYS A 155 -13.51 10.74 -2.58
CA LYS A 155 -14.57 10.37 -1.62
C LYS A 155 -14.27 9.11 -0.80
N TYR A 156 -13.35 8.25 -1.28
CA TYR A 156 -12.96 7.01 -0.61
C TYR A 156 -11.70 7.16 0.26
N ILE A 157 -10.97 8.27 0.17
CA ILE A 157 -9.77 8.51 0.97
C ILE A 157 -10.04 8.42 2.48
N PRO A 158 -11.12 9.01 3.03
CA PRO A 158 -11.44 8.86 4.44
C PRO A 158 -11.65 7.40 4.88
N VAL A 159 -12.23 6.60 3.99
CA VAL A 159 -12.45 5.16 4.26
C VAL A 159 -11.16 4.38 4.16
N LEU A 160 -10.30 4.71 3.20
CA LEU A 160 -8.98 4.10 3.07
C LEU A 160 -8.13 4.35 4.33
N ALA A 161 -8.08 5.59 4.82
CA ALA A 161 -7.39 5.93 6.07
C ALA A 161 -7.93 5.13 7.27
N GLU A 162 -9.27 4.99 7.38
CA GLU A 162 -9.89 4.19 8.44
C GLU A 162 -9.50 2.71 8.35
N LEU A 163 -9.47 2.16 7.13
CA LEU A 163 -9.07 0.77 6.89
C LEU A 163 -7.61 0.51 7.29
N LEU A 164 -6.70 1.42 6.96
CA LEU A 164 -5.28 1.31 7.36
C LEU A 164 -5.15 1.30 8.89
N ILE A 165 -5.83 2.20 9.59
CA ILE A 165 -5.84 2.24 11.07
C ILE A 165 -6.47 0.97 11.67
N MET A 166 -7.51 0.42 11.02
CA MET A 166 -8.12 -0.83 11.49
C MET A 166 -7.17 -2.03 11.31
N LEU A 167 -6.45 -2.11 10.20
CA LEU A 167 -5.44 -3.15 9.95
C LEU A 167 -4.28 -3.05 10.96
N GLU A 168 -3.82 -1.84 11.26
CA GLU A 168 -2.80 -1.61 12.30
C GLU A 168 -3.26 -2.15 13.65
N LYS A 169 -4.50 -1.89 14.06
CA LYS A 169 -5.09 -2.40 15.30
C LYS A 169 -5.25 -3.92 15.34
N GLU A 170 -5.45 -4.55 14.20
CA GLU A 170 -5.47 -6.02 14.07
C GLU A 170 -4.04 -6.62 14.09
N GLY A 171 -3.00 -5.79 14.19
CA GLY A 171 -1.61 -6.19 14.34
C GLY A 171 -0.83 -6.33 13.04
N VAL A 172 -1.27 -5.66 11.98
CA VAL A 172 -0.49 -5.48 10.75
C VAL A 172 0.42 -4.27 10.91
N GLN A 173 1.72 -4.41 10.68
CA GLN A 173 2.62 -3.27 10.59
C GLN A 173 2.51 -2.65 9.20
N ILE A 174 2.30 -1.32 9.12
CA ILE A 174 2.01 -0.66 7.83
C ILE A 174 3.00 0.46 7.59
N PHE A 175 3.61 0.45 6.40
CA PHE A 175 4.41 1.54 5.85
C PHE A 175 3.70 2.06 4.61
N VAL A 176 3.38 3.35 4.61
CA VAL A 176 2.75 4.03 3.47
C VAL A 176 3.69 5.11 2.98
N SER A 177 4.02 5.10 1.69
CA SER A 177 4.60 6.26 1.03
C SER A 177 3.49 7.03 0.33
N THR A 178 3.40 8.32 0.54
CA THR A 178 2.37 9.18 -0.04
C THR A 178 2.86 10.61 -0.19
N HIS A 179 2.37 11.29 -1.20
CA HIS A 179 2.49 12.75 -1.36
C HIS A 179 1.12 13.45 -1.32
N ASP A 180 0.07 12.74 -0.86
CA ASP A 180 -1.30 13.26 -0.82
C ASP A 180 -1.63 13.88 0.54
N TYR A 181 -2.11 15.13 0.49
CA TYR A 181 -2.54 15.86 1.67
C TYR A 181 -3.74 15.20 2.35
N PHE A 182 -4.74 14.78 1.57
CA PHE A 182 -5.99 14.26 2.12
C PHE A 182 -5.75 12.95 2.86
N LEU A 183 -4.99 12.02 2.27
CA LEU A 183 -4.68 10.76 2.94
C LEU A 183 -3.91 10.99 4.24
N SER A 184 -2.84 11.80 4.21
CA SER A 184 -2.03 12.11 5.39
C SER A 184 -2.88 12.75 6.49
N LYS A 185 -3.73 13.72 6.14
CA LYS A 185 -4.58 14.42 7.08
C LYS A 185 -5.72 13.54 7.61
N TYR A 186 -6.32 12.68 6.78
CA TYR A 186 -7.34 11.74 7.24
C TYR A 186 -6.78 10.65 8.16
N ILE A 187 -5.55 10.17 7.94
CA ILE A 187 -4.88 9.28 8.90
C ILE A 187 -4.72 10.00 10.24
N GLU A 188 -4.28 11.25 10.26
CA GLU A 188 -4.14 12.05 11.48
C GLU A 188 -5.48 12.24 12.21
N ILE A 189 -6.55 12.63 11.50
CA ILE A 189 -7.88 12.88 12.09
C ILE A 189 -8.52 11.60 12.62
N LYS A 190 -8.33 10.49 11.90
CA LYS A 190 -9.00 9.22 12.22
C LYS A 190 -8.22 8.35 13.20
N ARG A 191 -6.93 8.59 13.40
CA ARG A 191 -6.17 7.90 14.44
C ARG A 191 -6.76 8.20 15.80
N LYS A 192 -6.75 7.22 16.68
CA LYS A 192 -7.10 7.40 18.09
C LYS A 192 -5.82 7.64 18.90
N SER A 193 -5.98 8.08 20.13
CA SER A 193 -4.86 8.31 21.05
C SER A 193 -4.01 7.07 21.33
N ASP A 194 -4.56 5.88 21.10
CA ASP A 194 -3.90 4.58 21.26
C ASP A 194 -3.26 4.04 19.96
N SER A 195 -3.40 4.73 18.83
CA SER A 195 -2.78 4.36 17.56
C SER A 195 -1.31 4.76 17.53
N ASN A 196 -0.45 3.85 17.08
CA ASN A 196 0.99 4.07 16.98
C ASN A 196 1.38 4.55 15.57
N VAL A 197 0.92 5.73 15.18
CA VAL A 197 1.20 6.35 13.88
C VAL A 197 2.38 7.32 14.02
N GLN A 198 3.33 7.22 13.10
CA GLN A 198 4.44 8.17 12.94
C GLN A 198 4.44 8.72 11.53
N TYR A 199 4.77 9.98 11.38
CA TYR A 199 4.97 10.66 10.11
C TYR A 199 6.46 10.86 9.89
N ILE A 200 6.92 10.51 8.70
CA ILE A 200 8.34 10.57 8.32
C ILE A 200 8.43 11.44 7.08
N SER A 201 9.07 12.59 7.18
CA SER A 201 9.39 13.44 6.04
C SER A 201 10.81 13.16 5.56
N LEU A 202 10.95 12.89 4.27
CA LEU A 202 12.24 12.80 3.59
C LEU A 202 12.44 14.08 2.77
N TYR A 203 13.50 14.82 3.05
CA TYR A 203 13.80 16.09 2.40
C TYR A 203 15.29 16.18 2.03
N LYS A 204 15.64 17.10 1.14
CA LYS A 204 17.04 17.40 0.80
C LYS A 204 17.50 18.63 1.56
N ASP A 205 18.66 18.52 2.20
CA ASP A 205 19.33 19.67 2.81
C ASP A 205 19.99 20.59 1.75
N GLU A 206 20.61 21.68 2.20
CA GLU A 206 21.31 22.64 1.33
C GLU A 206 22.43 21.99 0.49
N MET A 207 22.99 20.87 0.95
CA MET A 207 24.00 20.10 0.24
C MET A 207 23.40 18.99 -0.66
N SER A 208 22.07 19.02 -0.87
CA SER A 208 21.34 17.99 -1.63
C SER A 208 21.43 16.57 -1.05
N LYS A 209 21.76 16.42 0.22
CA LYS A 209 21.72 15.15 0.93
C LYS A 209 20.32 14.90 1.45
N VAL A 210 19.87 13.63 1.34
CA VAL A 210 18.58 13.23 1.89
C VAL A 210 18.67 13.18 3.40
N GLN A 211 17.77 13.87 4.06
CA GLN A 211 17.56 13.92 5.50
C GLN A 211 16.19 13.33 5.86
N CYS A 212 16.01 12.96 7.11
CA CYS A 212 14.80 12.37 7.63
C CYS A 212 14.37 13.11 8.90
N GLU A 213 13.11 13.48 8.93
CA GLU A 213 12.44 14.04 10.09
C GLU A 213 11.28 13.16 10.52
N ILE A 214 11.07 12.97 11.82
CA ILE A 214 10.03 12.10 12.38
C ILE A 214 9.16 12.90 13.33
N ALA A 215 7.85 12.86 13.15
CA ALA A 215 6.89 13.48 14.05
C ALA A 215 5.72 12.51 14.35
N LYS A 216 5.05 12.73 15.49
CA LYS A 216 3.81 12.01 15.84
C LYS A 216 2.58 12.57 15.17
N GLU A 217 2.64 13.79 14.70
CA GLU A 217 1.55 14.51 14.04
C GLU A 217 2.04 15.03 12.69
N PHE A 218 1.16 14.95 11.68
CA PHE A 218 1.47 15.41 10.34
C PHE A 218 1.78 16.92 10.30
N GLU A 219 1.09 17.68 11.14
CA GLU A 219 1.26 19.12 11.25
C GLU A 219 2.57 19.55 11.94
N LEU A 220 3.20 18.68 12.72
CA LEU A 220 4.42 18.96 13.46
C LEU A 220 5.71 18.71 12.66
N LEU A 221 5.60 18.23 11.44
CA LEU A 221 6.74 18.14 10.53
C LEU A 221 7.15 19.53 10.07
N GLU A 222 8.40 19.93 10.33
CA GLU A 222 8.95 21.22 9.90
C GLU A 222 9.21 21.25 8.38
N HIS A 223 9.68 20.12 7.83
CA HIS A 223 9.89 19.97 6.39
C HIS A 223 8.69 19.25 5.74
N ASN A 224 7.54 19.95 5.67
CA ASN A 224 6.28 19.41 5.18
C ASN A 224 5.78 20.15 3.93
N THR A 225 6.39 19.84 2.79
CA THR A 225 6.03 20.49 1.51
C THR A 225 4.59 20.23 1.09
N ILE A 226 3.99 19.11 1.50
CA ILE A 226 2.58 18.80 1.24
C ILE A 226 1.68 19.80 1.96
N MET A 227 1.92 20.02 3.25
CA MET A 227 1.18 20.99 4.07
C MET A 227 1.39 22.42 3.58
N ASP A 228 2.62 22.76 3.21
CA ASP A 228 2.96 24.13 2.77
C ASP A 228 2.26 24.44 1.44
N THR A 229 2.24 23.49 0.50
CA THR A 229 1.51 23.63 -0.76
C THR A 229 0.02 23.81 -0.53
N PHE A 230 -0.56 23.04 0.40
CA PHE A 230 -1.98 23.17 0.76
C PHE A 230 -2.29 24.54 1.39
N ARG A 231 -1.42 25.02 2.30
CA ARG A 231 -1.55 26.34 2.91
C ARG A 231 -1.44 27.46 1.88
N GLN A 232 -0.53 27.32 0.92
CA GLN A 232 -0.39 28.27 -0.17
C GLN A 232 -1.66 28.32 -1.04
N LEU A 233 -2.16 27.16 -1.47
CA LEU A 233 -3.41 27.06 -2.25
C LEU A 233 -4.58 27.75 -1.52
N TYR A 234 -4.71 27.49 -0.21
CA TYR A 234 -5.78 28.10 0.57
C TYR A 234 -5.65 29.64 0.65
N ARG A 235 -4.43 30.16 0.81
CA ARG A 235 -4.17 31.63 0.80
C ARG A 235 -4.53 32.25 -0.54
N GLU A 236 -4.16 31.61 -1.65
CA GLU A 236 -4.51 32.07 -2.98
C GLU A 236 -6.03 32.08 -3.19
N GLU A 237 -6.75 31.06 -2.73
CA GLU A 237 -8.21 30.96 -2.82
C GLU A 237 -8.92 32.09 -2.07
N ILE A 238 -8.45 32.45 -0.88
CA ILE A 238 -9.06 33.53 -0.07
C ILE A 238 -8.53 34.95 -0.45
N GLY A 239 -7.66 35.05 -1.46
CA GLY A 239 -7.15 36.33 -1.97
C GLY A 239 -6.11 37.01 -1.07
N VAL A 240 -5.46 36.27 -0.19
CA VAL A 240 -4.32 36.76 0.61
C VAL A 240 -3.06 36.65 -0.25
N VAL A 241 -2.63 37.75 -0.87
CA VAL A 241 -1.35 37.84 -1.58
C VAL A 241 -0.24 38.00 -0.53
N LEU A 242 0.81 37.19 -0.63
CA LEU A 242 2.04 37.32 0.17
C LEU A 242 2.91 38.46 -0.37
#